data_d3826fb80e91e58a232b9fa4bdca2ec1
#
_entry.id   d3826fb80e91e58a232b9fa4bdca2ec1
#
_cell.length_a   1.000
_cell.length_b   1.000
_cell.length_c   1.000
_cell.angle_alpha   90.00
_cell.angle_beta   90.00
_cell.angle_gamma   90.00
#
_symmetry.space_group_name_H-M   'P 1'
#
loop_
_entity.id
_entity.type
_entity.pdbx_description
1 polymer ?
#
loop_
_entity_poly.entity_id
_entity_poly.type
_entity_poly.pdbx_seq_one_letter_code
_entity_poly.pdbx_strand_id
1 'polypeptide(L)'
;MALRYSRSEMKIKASIYFAFHSLNRTFANMKSLRELYRIGKGPSSSHTMGPQKAAQIFASHHGDAYSFEVTLYGSLAATGRGHMTDVAIKEVLEPIAPLQLEWQPQVFLPFHPNGMKFVARDANNNIIDEWICYSVGGGALSEGEHPRWFADQSEVYELNTMAEIQQWCEKSGRNYWEYVGECEDEGIWDYLAEVWKAMQESVERGIDHEGVLPGPLHLPRKGPTYYVKASGYKQSLQTRALVYAYALSVSEENASGGTIVTAPTCGSCGVLPAVLYHLSRGHKFSDIRILHALATAGIFGNVVKRNASISGADVGCQGEVGVACAMASAAACQLFGGSPSQVEYAAEMGLEHHLGMTCDPVCGLVQIPCIERNAFAATRALDANLYAALSDGSHRVSFDRVVKVMKQTGHDLPSLYKETSEGGLARAYQQHLDKKKQQ
;
A
#
# COMPACT_ATOMS: atom_id res chain seq x y z
N MET A 1 32.82 44.48 -3.67
CA MET A 1 32.81 44.56 -5.15
C MET A 1 31.90 43.45 -5.64
N ALA A 2 30.62 43.72 -5.88
CA ALA A 2 29.63 42.72 -6.29
C ALA A 2 29.63 42.61 -7.80
N LEU A 3 30.00 41.45 -8.31
CA LEU A 3 29.94 41.11 -9.74
C LEU A 3 28.47 41.03 -10.20
N ARG A 4 28.02 42.03 -10.96
CA ARG A 4 26.72 42.02 -11.65
C ARG A 4 26.87 41.20 -12.93
N TYR A 5 26.29 40.00 -12.96
CA TYR A 5 26.14 39.24 -14.20
C TYR A 5 25.08 39.84 -15.11
N SER A 6 25.34 39.86 -16.42
CA SER A 6 24.37 40.35 -17.41
C SER A 6 23.20 39.34 -17.57
N ARG A 7 22.03 39.84 -17.98
CA ARG A 7 20.84 38.98 -18.26
C ARG A 7 21.10 37.85 -19.28
N SER A 8 22.06 38.04 -20.18
CA SER A 8 22.49 37.04 -21.15
C SER A 8 23.32 35.93 -20.51
N GLU A 9 24.21 36.26 -19.57
CA GLU A 9 25.02 35.27 -18.85
C GLU A 9 24.18 34.42 -17.88
N MET A 10 23.13 35.00 -17.27
CA MET A 10 22.18 34.22 -16.47
C MET A 10 21.35 33.26 -17.32
N LYS A 11 20.93 33.67 -18.55
CA LYS A 11 20.22 32.78 -19.48
C LYS A 11 21.11 31.64 -19.98
N ILE A 12 22.39 31.92 -20.28
CA ILE A 12 23.35 30.90 -20.71
C ILE A 12 23.67 29.94 -19.56
N LYS A 13 23.85 30.41 -18.32
CA LYS A 13 24.04 29.55 -17.15
C LYS A 13 22.79 28.73 -16.82
N ALA A 14 21.62 29.29 -16.92
CA ALA A 14 20.37 28.54 -16.78
C ALA A 14 20.21 27.48 -17.90
N SER A 15 20.52 27.84 -19.15
CA SER A 15 20.45 26.89 -20.27
C SER A 15 21.51 25.78 -20.17
N ILE A 16 22.74 26.09 -19.70
CA ILE A 16 23.78 25.08 -19.43
C ILE A 16 23.42 24.22 -18.23
N TYR A 17 22.84 24.80 -17.17
CA TYR A 17 22.33 24.05 -16.02
C TYR A 17 21.20 23.11 -16.42
N PHE A 18 20.26 23.56 -17.25
CA PHE A 18 19.20 22.72 -17.85
C PHE A 18 19.76 21.65 -18.78
N ALA A 19 20.75 21.96 -19.63
CA ALA A 19 21.37 21.01 -20.55
C ALA A 19 22.23 19.96 -19.81
N PHE A 20 22.96 20.34 -18.75
CA PHE A 20 23.71 19.39 -17.92
C PHE A 20 22.82 18.46 -17.10
N HIS A 21 21.61 18.90 -16.71
CA HIS A 21 20.62 18.06 -16.03
C HIS A 21 19.88 17.13 -17.00
N SER A 22 19.78 17.49 -18.30
CA SER A 22 19.10 16.65 -19.30
C SER A 22 19.97 15.52 -19.87
N LEU A 23 21.28 15.58 -19.73
CA LEU A 23 22.23 14.61 -20.33
C LEU A 23 22.58 13.41 -19.43
N ASN A 24 22.13 13.36 -18.16
CA ASN A 24 22.38 12.24 -17.23
C ASN A 24 21.10 11.61 -16.68
N ARG A 25 20.00 11.65 -17.42
CA ARG A 25 18.70 11.09 -16.97
C ARG A 25 18.38 9.76 -17.64
N THR A 26 18.94 8.70 -17.09
CA THR A 26 18.35 7.34 -17.08
C THR A 26 17.83 7.01 -15.68
N PHE A 27 17.09 7.93 -15.05
CA PHE A 27 16.44 7.66 -13.76
C PHE A 27 14.94 7.57 -13.99
N ALA A 28 14.42 6.37 -13.83
CA ALA A 28 12.99 6.15 -13.75
C ALA A 28 12.43 6.96 -12.56
N ASN A 29 11.49 7.83 -12.81
CA ASN A 29 10.88 8.74 -11.86
C ASN A 29 9.78 8.04 -11.04
N MET A 30 9.28 8.65 -9.96
CA MET A 30 8.17 8.08 -9.19
C MET A 30 6.82 8.49 -9.82
N LYS A 31 5.85 7.58 -9.72
CA LYS A 31 4.48 7.78 -10.22
C LYS A 31 3.66 8.63 -9.24
N SER A 32 2.51 9.15 -9.72
CA SER A 32 1.54 9.89 -8.91
C SER A 32 1.11 9.12 -7.65
N LEU A 33 0.75 9.85 -6.60
CA LEU A 33 0.16 9.29 -5.37
C LEU A 33 -1.17 8.56 -5.64
N ARG A 34 -1.86 8.84 -6.74
CA ARG A 34 -3.03 8.07 -7.21
C ARG A 34 -2.71 6.59 -7.45
N GLU A 35 -1.43 6.29 -7.73
CA GLU A 35 -0.96 4.93 -7.92
C GLU A 35 -0.54 4.23 -6.61
N LEU A 36 -0.44 4.97 -5.51
CA LEU A 36 -0.19 4.45 -4.17
C LEU A 36 -1.49 4.29 -3.40
N TYR A 37 -2.27 5.36 -3.31
CA TYR A 37 -3.60 5.33 -2.70
C TYR A 37 -4.63 4.89 -3.74
N ARG A 38 -5.25 3.74 -3.51
CA ARG A 38 -6.33 3.24 -4.36
C ARG A 38 -7.53 2.92 -3.50
N ILE A 39 -8.68 3.47 -3.89
CA ILE A 39 -9.96 3.15 -3.27
C ILE A 39 -10.49 1.89 -3.96
N GLY A 40 -10.84 0.86 -3.19
CA GLY A 40 -11.35 -0.38 -3.75
C GLY A 40 -11.69 -1.43 -2.70
N LYS A 41 -12.19 -2.57 -3.16
CA LYS A 41 -12.58 -3.71 -2.31
C LYS A 41 -11.36 -4.52 -1.87
N GLY A 42 -11.30 -4.87 -0.56
CA GLY A 42 -10.36 -5.86 -0.04
C GLY A 42 -10.68 -7.29 -0.50
N PRO A 43 -9.99 -8.29 0.05
CA PRO A 43 -9.00 -8.19 1.12
C PRO A 43 -7.56 -7.92 0.67
N SER A 44 -7.20 -8.05 -0.62
CA SER A 44 -5.83 -7.95 -1.08
C SER A 44 -5.68 -7.02 -2.27
N SER A 45 -4.69 -6.11 -2.23
CA SER A 45 -4.40 -5.24 -3.37
C SER A 45 -3.82 -6.02 -4.56
N SER A 46 -2.96 -7.01 -4.31
CA SER A 46 -2.34 -7.83 -5.36
C SER A 46 -3.23 -8.98 -5.84
N HIS A 47 -4.03 -9.59 -4.95
CA HIS A 47 -4.82 -10.78 -5.26
C HIS A 47 -6.31 -10.51 -5.50
N THR A 48 -6.83 -9.31 -5.14
CA THR A 48 -8.23 -8.92 -5.38
C THR A 48 -8.31 -7.73 -6.33
N MET A 49 -7.79 -6.55 -5.92
CA MET A 49 -7.91 -5.31 -6.71
C MET A 49 -7.17 -5.39 -8.05
N GLY A 50 -5.95 -5.97 -8.07
CA GLY A 50 -5.18 -6.15 -9.30
C GLY A 50 -5.91 -7.03 -10.32
N PRO A 51 -6.30 -8.26 -9.98
CA PRO A 51 -7.09 -9.13 -10.86
C PRO A 51 -8.43 -8.53 -11.29
N GLN A 52 -9.15 -7.82 -10.39
CA GLN A 52 -10.38 -7.12 -10.76
C GLN A 52 -10.12 -6.04 -11.82
N LYS A 53 -9.09 -5.21 -11.63
CA LYS A 53 -8.70 -4.18 -12.58
C LYS A 53 -8.27 -4.80 -13.93
N ALA A 54 -7.54 -5.92 -13.90
CA ALA A 54 -7.16 -6.63 -15.13
C ALA A 54 -8.39 -7.15 -15.88
N ALA A 55 -9.34 -7.76 -15.17
CA ALA A 55 -10.61 -8.20 -15.74
C ALA A 55 -11.40 -7.03 -16.35
N GLN A 56 -11.47 -5.87 -15.69
CA GLN A 56 -12.13 -4.67 -16.20
C GLN A 56 -11.49 -4.16 -17.48
N ILE A 57 -10.17 -4.13 -17.56
CA ILE A 57 -9.44 -3.71 -18.75
C ILE A 57 -9.70 -4.70 -19.89
N PHE A 58 -9.60 -6.01 -19.64
CA PHE A 58 -9.86 -7.02 -20.64
C PHE A 58 -11.31 -6.96 -21.15
N ALA A 59 -12.28 -6.84 -20.25
CA ALA A 59 -13.70 -6.68 -20.56
C ALA A 59 -14.00 -5.45 -21.42
N SER A 60 -13.32 -4.34 -21.17
CA SER A 60 -13.52 -3.10 -21.95
C SER A 60 -13.13 -3.23 -23.42
N HIS A 61 -12.25 -4.20 -23.75
CA HIS A 61 -11.83 -4.48 -25.14
C HIS A 61 -12.61 -5.65 -25.78
N HIS A 62 -13.31 -6.45 -24.99
CA HIS A 62 -13.96 -7.70 -25.43
C HIS A 62 -15.38 -7.84 -24.89
N GLY A 63 -16.15 -6.74 -24.91
CA GLY A 63 -17.55 -6.74 -24.46
C GLY A 63 -18.52 -7.59 -25.29
N ASP A 64 -18.09 -8.06 -26.47
CA ASP A 64 -18.80 -8.91 -27.40
C ASP A 64 -18.31 -10.37 -27.41
N ALA A 65 -17.40 -10.74 -26.52
CA ALA A 65 -16.91 -12.11 -26.41
C ALA A 65 -18.04 -13.10 -26.08
N TYR A 66 -17.97 -14.30 -26.65
CA TYR A 66 -18.93 -15.37 -26.38
C TYR A 66 -18.59 -16.10 -25.07
N SER A 67 -17.32 -16.25 -24.75
CA SER A 67 -16.85 -16.81 -23.49
C SER A 67 -15.47 -16.28 -23.10
N PHE A 68 -15.16 -16.33 -21.80
CA PHE A 68 -13.88 -15.99 -21.22
C PHE A 68 -13.22 -17.20 -20.57
N GLU A 69 -11.89 -17.27 -20.68
CA GLU A 69 -11.06 -18.19 -19.91
C GLU A 69 -9.99 -17.39 -19.19
N VAL A 70 -9.81 -17.60 -17.88
CA VAL A 70 -8.77 -16.92 -17.10
C VAL A 70 -7.94 -17.97 -16.38
N THR A 71 -6.62 -17.96 -16.59
CA THR A 71 -5.67 -18.81 -15.89
C THR A 71 -4.88 -17.97 -14.88
N LEU A 72 -4.89 -18.40 -13.64
CA LEU A 72 -4.11 -17.80 -12.54
C LEU A 72 -2.87 -18.64 -12.28
N TYR A 73 -1.73 -17.99 -12.05
CA TYR A 73 -0.44 -18.63 -11.88
C TYR A 73 0.20 -18.32 -10.52
N GLY A 74 1.11 -19.19 -10.06
CA GLY A 74 1.97 -19.02 -8.90
C GLY A 74 1.22 -18.60 -7.64
N SER A 75 1.63 -17.51 -7.01
CA SER A 75 1.05 -17.02 -5.76
C SER A 75 -0.44 -16.64 -5.90
N LEU A 76 -0.86 -16.04 -7.03
CA LEU A 76 -2.27 -15.75 -7.29
C LEU A 76 -3.14 -17.02 -7.27
N ALA A 77 -2.64 -18.13 -7.80
CA ALA A 77 -3.35 -19.40 -7.78
C ALA A 77 -3.30 -20.07 -6.39
N ALA A 78 -2.14 -20.00 -5.72
CA ALA A 78 -1.92 -20.67 -4.45
C ALA A 78 -2.79 -20.10 -3.30
N THR A 79 -2.97 -18.79 -3.25
CA THR A 79 -3.67 -18.10 -2.15
C THR A 79 -4.95 -17.39 -2.61
N GLY A 80 -5.22 -17.34 -3.90
CA GLY A 80 -6.26 -16.52 -4.51
C GLY A 80 -7.68 -16.80 -4.01
N ARG A 81 -8.02 -18.03 -3.67
CA ARG A 81 -9.35 -18.35 -3.09
C ARG A 81 -9.55 -17.67 -1.74
N GLY A 82 -8.50 -17.67 -0.89
CA GLY A 82 -8.53 -16.96 0.40
C GLY A 82 -8.58 -15.43 0.26
N HIS A 83 -8.10 -14.93 -0.87
CA HIS A 83 -8.09 -13.52 -1.22
C HIS A 83 -9.25 -13.09 -2.14
N MET A 84 -10.25 -13.95 -2.36
CA MET A 84 -11.43 -13.66 -3.18
C MET A 84 -11.07 -13.26 -4.64
N THR A 85 -9.97 -13.77 -5.18
CA THR A 85 -9.50 -13.48 -6.55
C THR A 85 -10.53 -13.90 -7.59
N ASP A 86 -11.11 -15.11 -7.42
CA ASP A 86 -12.16 -15.62 -8.27
C ASP A 86 -13.43 -14.76 -8.22
N VAL A 87 -13.84 -14.34 -7.03
CA VAL A 87 -15.01 -13.47 -6.86
C VAL A 87 -14.80 -12.14 -7.59
N ALA A 88 -13.62 -11.53 -7.43
CA ALA A 88 -13.30 -10.25 -8.05
C ALA A 88 -13.29 -10.30 -9.60
N ILE A 89 -12.81 -11.41 -10.18
CA ILE A 89 -12.81 -11.61 -11.64
C ILE A 89 -14.23 -11.93 -12.14
N LYS A 90 -14.96 -12.79 -11.44
CA LYS A 90 -16.35 -13.17 -11.77
C LYS A 90 -17.28 -11.98 -11.76
N GLU A 91 -17.20 -11.12 -10.75
CA GLU A 91 -18.02 -9.90 -10.68
C GLU A 91 -17.92 -9.02 -11.94
N VAL A 92 -16.78 -9.09 -12.65
CA VAL A 92 -16.55 -8.29 -13.86
C VAL A 92 -16.94 -9.04 -15.13
N LEU A 93 -16.52 -10.31 -15.28
CA LEU A 93 -16.62 -11.03 -16.56
C LEU A 93 -17.91 -11.84 -16.71
N GLU A 94 -18.44 -12.46 -15.64
CA GLU A 94 -19.67 -13.28 -15.72
C GLU A 94 -20.92 -12.49 -16.16
N PRO A 95 -21.09 -11.19 -15.86
CA PRO A 95 -22.19 -10.40 -16.41
C PRO A 95 -22.15 -10.22 -17.93
N ILE A 96 -20.99 -10.43 -18.56
CA ILE A 96 -20.78 -10.23 -20.01
C ILE A 96 -20.94 -11.57 -20.72
N ALA A 97 -20.21 -12.62 -20.28
CA ALA A 97 -20.21 -13.94 -20.92
C ALA A 97 -19.77 -15.04 -19.93
N PRO A 98 -20.05 -16.33 -20.23
CA PRO A 98 -19.57 -17.45 -19.41
C PRO A 98 -18.06 -17.41 -19.18
N LEU A 99 -17.63 -17.68 -17.94
CA LEU A 99 -16.25 -17.63 -17.51
C LEU A 99 -15.76 -19.00 -17.03
N GLN A 100 -14.60 -19.45 -17.53
CA GLN A 100 -13.84 -20.56 -17.00
C GLN A 100 -12.61 -20.05 -16.26
N LEU A 101 -12.38 -20.51 -15.01
CA LEU A 101 -11.21 -20.18 -14.20
C LEU A 101 -10.32 -21.40 -14.01
N GLU A 102 -9.04 -21.25 -14.37
CA GLU A 102 -7.99 -22.25 -14.23
C GLU A 102 -6.99 -21.82 -13.15
N TRP A 103 -6.56 -22.76 -12.30
CA TRP A 103 -5.64 -22.53 -11.20
C TRP A 103 -4.34 -23.33 -11.40
N GLN A 104 -3.22 -22.61 -11.54
CA GLN A 104 -1.90 -23.20 -11.81
C GLN A 104 -0.87 -22.77 -10.73
N PRO A 105 -1.03 -23.23 -9.46
CA PRO A 105 -0.19 -22.74 -8.34
C PRO A 105 1.27 -23.18 -8.44
N GLN A 106 1.58 -24.22 -9.19
CA GLN A 106 2.95 -24.72 -9.38
C GLN A 106 3.66 -24.09 -10.60
N VAL A 107 2.95 -23.32 -11.42
CA VAL A 107 3.51 -22.67 -12.61
C VAL A 107 3.80 -21.22 -12.28
N PHE A 108 5.07 -20.83 -12.39
CA PHE A 108 5.52 -19.46 -12.19
C PHE A 108 5.93 -18.85 -13.53
N LEU A 109 5.30 -17.76 -13.91
CA LEU A 109 5.69 -17.01 -15.09
C LEU A 109 6.99 -16.21 -14.81
N PRO A 110 7.87 -16.02 -15.82
CA PRO A 110 9.22 -15.50 -15.57
C PRO A 110 9.29 -14.10 -14.96
N PHE A 111 8.32 -13.23 -15.26
CA PHE A 111 8.38 -11.81 -14.88
C PHE A 111 7.99 -11.56 -13.42
N HIS A 112 6.90 -12.21 -12.93
CA HIS A 112 6.41 -12.00 -11.57
C HIS A 112 5.58 -13.20 -11.09
N PRO A 113 5.61 -13.58 -9.79
CA PRO A 113 4.85 -14.73 -9.26
C PRO A 113 3.33 -14.56 -9.31
N ASN A 114 2.80 -13.34 -9.47
CA ASN A 114 1.37 -13.07 -9.58
C ASN A 114 0.95 -12.89 -11.04
N GLY A 115 1.17 -13.91 -11.87
CA GLY A 115 0.77 -13.91 -13.27
C GLY A 115 -0.68 -14.31 -13.48
N MET A 116 -1.30 -13.76 -14.52
CA MET A 116 -2.64 -14.13 -15.01
C MET A 116 -2.71 -14.01 -16.51
N LYS A 117 -3.47 -14.92 -17.11
CA LYS A 117 -3.72 -14.98 -18.55
C LYS A 117 -5.21 -14.92 -18.79
N PHE A 118 -5.64 -14.00 -19.64
CA PHE A 118 -7.02 -13.83 -20.09
C PHE A 118 -7.14 -14.26 -21.54
N VAL A 119 -8.22 -14.96 -21.88
CA VAL A 119 -8.55 -15.37 -23.24
C VAL A 119 -10.02 -15.05 -23.50
N ALA A 120 -10.30 -14.41 -24.65
CA ALA A 120 -11.65 -14.20 -25.17
C ALA A 120 -11.89 -15.11 -26.37
N ARG A 121 -13.08 -15.73 -26.47
CA ARG A 121 -13.45 -16.64 -27.53
C ARG A 121 -14.74 -16.21 -28.25
N ASP A 122 -14.84 -16.55 -29.54
CA ASP A 122 -16.05 -16.38 -30.33
C ASP A 122 -17.05 -17.53 -30.14
N ALA A 123 -18.21 -17.46 -30.79
CA ALA A 123 -19.25 -18.50 -30.76
C ALA A 123 -18.80 -19.82 -31.36
N ASN A 124 -17.73 -19.85 -32.16
CA ASN A 124 -17.15 -21.04 -32.75
C ASN A 124 -15.99 -21.64 -31.91
N ASN A 125 -15.79 -21.07 -30.69
CA ASN A 125 -14.71 -21.41 -29.77
C ASN A 125 -13.29 -21.05 -30.29
N ASN A 126 -13.15 -20.16 -31.28
CA ASN A 126 -11.86 -19.65 -31.69
C ASN A 126 -11.40 -18.56 -30.73
N ILE A 127 -10.08 -18.47 -30.51
CA ILE A 127 -9.49 -17.40 -29.71
C ILE A 127 -9.59 -16.09 -30.48
N ILE A 128 -10.29 -15.10 -29.93
CA ILE A 128 -10.35 -13.72 -30.43
C ILE A 128 -9.08 -12.98 -30.00
N ASP A 129 -8.73 -13.12 -28.70
CA ASP A 129 -7.57 -12.46 -28.13
C ASP A 129 -7.05 -13.20 -26.90
N GLU A 130 -5.76 -13.02 -26.62
CA GLU A 130 -5.05 -13.54 -25.48
C GLU A 130 -4.18 -12.44 -24.87
N TRP A 131 -4.26 -12.29 -23.53
CA TRP A 131 -3.52 -11.29 -22.81
C TRP A 131 -2.91 -11.86 -21.52
N ILE A 132 -1.61 -11.60 -21.33
CA ILE A 132 -0.89 -11.96 -20.11
C ILE A 132 -0.53 -10.67 -19.37
N CYS A 133 -0.85 -10.63 -18.08
CA CYS A 133 -0.47 -9.54 -17.21
C CYS A 133 -0.14 -10.03 -15.80
N TYR A 134 0.44 -9.13 -14.99
CA TYR A 134 0.95 -9.43 -13.67
C TYR A 134 0.46 -8.40 -12.66
N SER A 135 0.06 -8.86 -11.48
CA SER A 135 -0.23 -7.99 -10.36
C SER A 135 1.03 -7.76 -9.52
N VAL A 136 1.64 -6.57 -9.67
CA VAL A 136 2.98 -6.26 -9.14
C VAL A 136 2.98 -5.57 -7.77
N GLY A 137 1.89 -5.70 -7.00
CA GLY A 137 1.74 -5.13 -5.66
C GLY A 137 0.95 -3.81 -5.63
N GLY A 138 0.30 -3.52 -4.50
CA GLY A 138 -0.52 -2.32 -4.31
C GLY A 138 -1.68 -2.17 -5.31
N GLY A 139 -2.12 -3.25 -5.99
CA GLY A 139 -3.11 -3.20 -7.07
C GLY A 139 -2.57 -2.67 -8.40
N ALA A 140 -1.25 -2.53 -8.55
CA ALA A 140 -0.63 -2.18 -9.81
C ALA A 140 -0.55 -3.40 -10.73
N LEU A 141 -0.68 -3.12 -12.04
CA LEU A 141 -0.56 -4.13 -13.08
C LEU A 141 0.67 -3.83 -13.95
N SER A 142 1.23 -4.90 -14.54
CA SER A 142 2.32 -4.85 -15.53
C SER A 142 2.09 -5.89 -16.60
N GLU A 143 2.54 -5.62 -17.81
CA GLU A 143 2.53 -6.58 -18.94
C GLU A 143 3.93 -7.17 -19.19
N GLY A 144 4.88 -6.90 -18.29
CA GLY A 144 6.27 -7.31 -18.45
C GLY A 144 7.02 -6.45 -19.47
N GLU A 145 7.82 -7.09 -20.34
CA GLU A 145 8.69 -6.40 -21.28
C GLU A 145 7.98 -5.78 -22.49
N HIS A 146 6.76 -6.22 -22.78
CA HIS A 146 6.00 -5.81 -23.98
C HIS A 146 4.61 -5.26 -23.61
N PRO A 147 4.53 -4.02 -23.11
CA PRO A 147 3.25 -3.43 -22.74
C PRO A 147 2.38 -3.18 -23.95
N ARG A 148 1.12 -3.64 -23.88
CA ARG A 148 0.11 -3.48 -24.90
C ARG A 148 -0.97 -2.45 -24.51
N TRP A 149 -1.45 -2.52 -23.27
CA TRP A 149 -2.56 -1.72 -22.78
C TRP A 149 -2.18 -0.78 -21.63
N PHE A 150 -1.02 -1.02 -21.01
CA PHE A 150 -0.48 -0.08 -20.03
C PHE A 150 0.48 0.88 -20.72
N ALA A 151 -0.09 1.94 -21.31
CA ALA A 151 0.72 3.09 -21.67
C ALA A 151 1.43 3.61 -20.41
N ASP A 152 2.62 4.11 -20.60
CA ASP A 152 3.49 4.65 -19.55
C ASP A 152 2.69 5.64 -18.68
N GLN A 153 2.38 5.24 -17.46
CA GLN A 153 1.73 6.13 -16.52
C GLN A 153 2.74 7.21 -16.17
N SER A 154 2.41 8.45 -16.49
CA SER A 154 3.30 9.59 -16.35
C SER A 154 3.99 9.61 -14.98
N GLU A 155 5.30 9.54 -15.03
CA GLU A 155 6.15 9.78 -13.88
C GLU A 155 6.06 11.27 -13.55
N VAL A 156 5.72 11.59 -12.29
CA VAL A 156 5.47 12.98 -11.88
C VAL A 156 6.55 13.53 -10.96
N TYR A 157 7.28 12.66 -10.23
CA TYR A 157 8.32 13.07 -9.29
C TYR A 157 9.70 12.83 -9.85
N GLU A 158 10.51 13.89 -9.93
CA GLU A 158 11.89 13.81 -10.39
C GLU A 158 12.87 13.29 -9.32
N LEU A 159 12.64 13.67 -8.05
CA LEU A 159 13.46 13.25 -6.91
C LEU A 159 12.99 11.89 -6.41
N ASN A 160 13.93 10.96 -6.18
CA ASN A 160 13.63 9.57 -5.89
C ASN A 160 14.01 9.11 -4.48
N THR A 161 14.73 9.95 -3.71
CA THR A 161 15.16 9.64 -2.35
C THR A 161 14.64 10.66 -1.37
N MET A 162 14.43 10.25 -0.12
CA MET A 162 14.01 11.20 0.91
C MET A 162 15.08 12.24 1.19
N ALA A 163 16.37 11.89 1.07
CA ALA A 163 17.46 12.85 1.22
C ALA A 163 17.41 13.98 0.18
N GLU A 164 17.10 13.67 -1.09
CA GLU A 164 16.94 14.69 -2.14
C GLU A 164 15.72 15.57 -1.88
N ILE A 165 14.59 14.97 -1.51
CA ILE A 165 13.35 15.70 -1.22
C ILE A 165 13.51 16.57 0.04
N GLN A 166 14.16 16.06 1.10
CA GLN A 166 14.48 16.84 2.29
C GLN A 166 15.37 18.03 1.96
N GLN A 167 16.40 17.83 1.13
CA GLN A 167 17.26 18.92 0.68
C GLN A 167 16.47 19.99 -0.12
N TRP A 168 15.48 19.55 -0.92
CA TRP A 168 14.58 20.47 -1.59
C TRP A 168 13.76 21.28 -0.56
N CYS A 169 13.19 20.62 0.47
CA CYS A 169 12.46 21.28 1.56
C CYS A 169 13.34 22.32 2.27
N GLU A 170 14.56 21.97 2.65
CA GLU A 170 15.51 22.84 3.35
C GLU A 170 15.91 24.06 2.50
N LYS A 171 16.19 23.87 1.21
CA LYS A 171 16.57 24.96 0.30
C LYS A 171 15.42 25.89 -0.04
N SER A 172 14.19 25.38 -0.13
CA SER A 172 13.00 26.16 -0.48
C SER A 172 12.30 26.76 0.74
N GLY A 173 12.59 26.29 1.95
CA GLY A 173 11.87 26.63 3.16
C GLY A 173 10.45 26.04 3.22
N ARG A 174 10.21 24.96 2.49
CA ARG A 174 8.91 24.30 2.34
C ARG A 174 8.90 22.91 2.98
N ASN A 175 7.72 22.28 3.02
CA ASN A 175 7.46 20.96 3.57
C ASN A 175 7.26 19.90 2.48
N TYR A 176 7.22 18.63 2.84
CA TYR A 176 7.02 17.50 1.93
C TYR A 176 5.71 17.57 1.13
N TRP A 177 4.60 17.98 1.77
CA TRP A 177 3.32 18.12 1.08
C TRP A 177 3.33 19.22 0.02
N GLU A 178 4.17 20.27 0.19
CA GLU A 178 4.33 21.35 -0.80
C GLU A 178 5.14 20.84 -2.01
N TYR A 179 6.12 19.93 -1.79
CA TYR A 179 6.79 19.23 -2.87
C TYR A 179 5.81 18.38 -3.69
N VAL A 180 4.90 17.66 -3.02
CA VAL A 180 3.83 16.92 -3.70
C VAL A 180 2.96 17.86 -4.54
N GLY A 181 2.51 18.97 -3.97
CA GLY A 181 1.70 19.97 -4.68
C GLY A 181 2.40 20.64 -5.87
N GLU A 182 3.75 20.69 -5.88
CA GLU A 182 4.53 21.22 -6.99
C GLU A 182 4.69 20.18 -8.13
N CYS A 183 4.68 18.89 -7.81
CA CYS A 183 4.91 17.82 -8.78
C CYS A 183 3.62 17.27 -9.41
N GLU A 184 2.55 17.17 -8.62
CA GLU A 184 1.26 16.63 -9.06
C GLU A 184 0.40 17.71 -9.75
N ASP A 185 -0.60 17.28 -10.50
CA ASP A 185 -1.63 18.19 -11.06
C ASP A 185 -2.57 18.72 -9.95
N GLU A 186 -3.29 19.82 -10.25
CA GLU A 186 -4.20 20.48 -9.30
C GLU A 186 -5.28 19.54 -8.74
N GLY A 187 -5.71 18.52 -9.49
CA GLY A 187 -6.73 17.56 -9.08
C GLY A 187 -6.25 16.56 -8.01
N ILE A 188 -4.98 16.61 -7.60
CA ILE A 188 -4.48 15.72 -6.53
C ILE A 188 -5.17 15.99 -5.21
N TRP A 189 -5.49 17.24 -4.90
CA TRP A 189 -6.12 17.62 -3.64
C TRP A 189 -7.56 17.11 -3.54
N ASP A 190 -8.31 17.15 -4.62
CA ASP A 190 -9.65 16.59 -4.71
C ASP A 190 -9.59 15.06 -4.55
N TYR A 191 -8.62 14.42 -5.20
CA TYR A 191 -8.39 12.98 -5.04
C TYR A 191 -8.02 12.60 -3.60
N LEU A 192 -7.13 13.34 -2.95
CA LEU A 192 -6.78 13.10 -1.55
C LEU A 192 -7.98 13.36 -0.61
N ALA A 193 -8.89 14.27 -0.96
CA ALA A 193 -10.14 14.45 -0.23
C ALA A 193 -11.07 13.24 -0.36
N GLU A 194 -11.17 12.63 -1.55
CA GLU A 194 -11.90 11.38 -1.76
C GLU A 194 -11.26 10.23 -0.98
N VAL A 195 -9.92 10.13 -1.00
CA VAL A 195 -9.14 9.16 -0.21
C VAL A 195 -9.44 9.32 1.27
N TRP A 196 -9.39 10.53 1.80
CA TRP A 196 -9.68 10.80 3.20
C TRP A 196 -11.11 10.42 3.57
N LYS A 197 -12.07 10.79 2.76
CA LYS A 197 -13.48 10.40 2.94
C LYS A 197 -13.66 8.88 2.98
N ALA A 198 -13.06 8.15 2.05
CA ALA A 198 -13.12 6.69 2.02
C ALA A 198 -12.45 6.04 3.24
N MET A 199 -11.34 6.64 3.74
CA MET A 199 -10.69 6.21 4.98
C MET A 199 -11.61 6.40 6.20
N GLN A 200 -12.26 7.56 6.34
CA GLN A 200 -13.21 7.84 7.42
C GLN A 200 -14.39 6.86 7.38
N GLU A 201 -15.02 6.70 6.22
CA GLU A 201 -16.14 5.78 6.03
C GLU A 201 -15.77 4.33 6.38
N SER A 202 -14.55 3.90 6.07
CA SER A 202 -14.09 2.54 6.40
C SER A 202 -13.93 2.33 7.91
N VAL A 203 -13.46 3.35 8.64
CA VAL A 203 -13.40 3.32 10.12
C VAL A 203 -14.81 3.26 10.71
N GLU A 204 -15.69 4.14 10.27
CA GLU A 204 -17.07 4.28 10.80
C GLU A 204 -17.88 3.02 10.54
N ARG A 205 -17.86 2.47 9.33
CA ARG A 205 -18.51 1.19 9.04
C ARG A 205 -17.98 0.07 9.92
N GLY A 206 -16.65 -0.05 10.06
CA GLY A 206 -16.05 -1.13 10.82
C GLY A 206 -16.29 -1.04 12.33
N ILE A 207 -16.52 0.16 12.90
CA ILE A 207 -16.93 0.36 14.29
C ILE A 207 -18.33 -0.19 14.54
N ASP A 208 -19.23 -0.05 13.58
CA ASP A 208 -20.63 -0.45 13.70
C ASP A 208 -20.90 -1.88 13.19
N HIS A 209 -19.93 -2.49 12.53
CA HIS A 209 -20.08 -3.80 11.89
C HIS A 209 -19.65 -4.94 12.84
N GLU A 210 -20.62 -5.55 13.48
CA GLU A 210 -20.44 -6.72 14.35
C GLU A 210 -20.46 -8.05 13.57
N GLY A 211 -20.19 -9.15 14.25
CA GLY A 211 -20.29 -10.51 13.72
C GLY A 211 -18.96 -11.21 13.54
N VAL A 212 -18.88 -12.09 12.55
CA VAL A 212 -17.74 -13.00 12.29
C VAL A 212 -17.16 -12.71 10.91
N LEU A 213 -15.83 -12.71 10.82
CA LEU A 213 -15.11 -12.56 9.56
C LEU A 213 -15.32 -13.78 8.66
N PRO A 214 -15.33 -13.59 7.32
CA PRO A 214 -15.47 -14.67 6.37
C PRO A 214 -14.30 -15.66 6.43
N GLY A 215 -14.54 -16.91 6.01
CA GLY A 215 -13.53 -17.95 5.91
C GLY A 215 -13.48 -18.91 7.10
N PRO A 216 -12.58 -19.90 7.05
CA PRO A 216 -12.55 -21.03 7.98
C PRO A 216 -12.04 -20.70 9.39
N LEU A 217 -11.53 -19.51 9.63
CA LEU A 217 -11.01 -19.13 10.95
C LEU A 217 -12.11 -18.73 11.94
N HIS A 218 -13.29 -18.35 11.44
CA HIS A 218 -14.44 -17.92 12.25
C HIS A 218 -14.09 -16.88 13.32
N LEU A 219 -13.25 -15.91 12.97
CA LEU A 219 -12.81 -14.88 13.90
C LEU A 219 -13.93 -13.88 14.16
N PRO A 220 -14.28 -13.60 15.43
CA PRO A 220 -15.20 -12.53 15.75
C PRO A 220 -14.54 -11.18 15.44
N ARG A 221 -15.33 -10.21 14.97
CA ARG A 221 -14.88 -8.83 14.82
C ARG A 221 -14.60 -8.23 16.21
N LYS A 222 -13.47 -7.56 16.32
CA LYS A 222 -12.97 -6.96 17.56
C LYS A 222 -13.16 -5.44 17.59
N GLY A 223 -13.17 -4.78 16.41
CA GLY A 223 -13.27 -3.34 16.27
C GLY A 223 -14.37 -2.72 17.11
N PRO A 224 -15.65 -3.13 16.94
CA PRO A 224 -16.78 -2.63 17.74
C PRO A 224 -16.59 -2.81 19.26
N THR A 225 -16.19 -4.01 19.67
CA THR A 225 -15.95 -4.32 21.09
C THR A 225 -14.82 -3.48 21.70
N TYR A 226 -13.73 -3.29 20.96
CA TYR A 226 -12.60 -2.47 21.42
C TYR A 226 -12.98 -0.99 21.50
N TYR A 227 -13.78 -0.50 20.55
CA TYR A 227 -14.28 0.87 20.56
C TYR A 227 -15.14 1.15 21.80
N VAL A 228 -16.12 0.27 22.10
CA VAL A 228 -16.96 0.39 23.30
C VAL A 228 -16.12 0.33 24.58
N LYS A 229 -15.18 -0.61 24.67
CA LYS A 229 -14.29 -0.73 25.85
C LYS A 229 -13.37 0.47 26.02
N ALA A 230 -12.91 1.08 24.93
CA ALA A 230 -12.04 2.25 24.97
C ALA A 230 -12.66 3.42 25.72
N SER A 231 -13.99 3.60 25.63
CA SER A 231 -14.70 4.66 26.35
C SER A 231 -14.64 4.55 27.87
N GLY A 232 -14.41 3.34 28.39
CA GLY A 232 -14.27 3.07 29.84
C GLY A 232 -12.87 3.30 30.41
N TYR A 233 -11.85 3.54 29.55
CA TYR A 233 -10.50 3.77 30.02
C TYR A 233 -10.22 5.23 30.37
N LYS A 234 -9.24 5.43 31.27
CA LYS A 234 -8.67 6.77 31.51
C LYS A 234 -7.94 7.27 30.26
N GLN A 235 -7.86 8.59 30.10
CA GLN A 235 -7.31 9.23 28.91
C GLN A 235 -5.96 8.69 28.46
N SER A 236 -5.05 8.34 29.38
CA SER A 236 -3.74 7.76 29.06
C SER A 236 -3.75 6.41 28.32
N LEU A 237 -4.78 5.58 28.58
CA LEU A 237 -4.98 4.30 27.90
C LEU A 237 -6.03 4.39 26.79
N GLN A 238 -6.97 5.33 26.91
CA GLN A 238 -8.04 5.54 25.95
C GLN A 238 -7.51 5.82 24.55
N THR A 239 -6.50 6.67 24.41
CA THR A 239 -5.84 6.97 23.13
C THR A 239 -5.40 5.70 22.42
N ARG A 240 -4.64 4.83 23.09
CA ARG A 240 -4.16 3.57 22.50
C ARG A 240 -5.31 2.63 22.17
N ALA A 241 -6.30 2.51 23.06
CA ALA A 241 -7.46 1.65 22.86
C ALA A 241 -8.32 2.08 21.67
N LEU A 242 -8.51 3.39 21.46
CA LEU A 242 -9.20 3.94 20.29
C LEU A 242 -8.42 3.68 18.99
N VAL A 243 -7.11 3.91 18.98
CA VAL A 243 -6.27 3.63 17.79
C VAL A 243 -6.33 2.14 17.42
N TYR A 244 -6.28 1.23 18.42
CA TYR A 244 -6.51 -0.19 18.16
C TYR A 244 -7.89 -0.44 17.55
N ALA A 245 -8.95 0.13 18.14
CA ALA A 245 -10.30 -0.06 17.64
C ALA A 245 -10.43 0.38 16.17
N TYR A 246 -9.91 1.55 15.82
CA TYR A 246 -9.97 2.09 14.45
C TYR A 246 -9.17 1.22 13.45
N ALA A 247 -7.96 0.81 13.82
CA ALA A 247 -7.14 -0.04 12.95
C ALA A 247 -7.75 -1.42 12.75
N LEU A 248 -8.31 -2.02 13.80
CA LEU A 248 -9.06 -3.28 13.73
C LEU A 248 -10.28 -3.13 12.83
N SER A 249 -11.08 -2.06 13.00
CA SER A 249 -12.29 -1.81 12.22
C SER A 249 -12.01 -1.77 10.73
N VAL A 250 -11.01 -0.99 10.30
CA VAL A 250 -10.64 -0.91 8.87
C VAL A 250 -10.09 -2.24 8.35
N SER A 251 -9.24 -2.93 9.14
CA SER A 251 -8.65 -4.20 8.73
C SER A 251 -9.70 -5.32 8.64
N GLU A 252 -10.72 -5.30 9.49
CA GLU A 252 -11.84 -6.24 9.47
C GLU A 252 -12.80 -5.95 8.31
N GLU A 253 -13.03 -4.67 7.97
CA GLU A 253 -13.72 -4.29 6.72
C GLU A 253 -12.96 -4.80 5.49
N ASN A 254 -11.63 -4.59 5.45
CA ASN A 254 -10.80 -5.14 4.40
C ASN A 254 -10.94 -6.66 4.27
N ALA A 255 -10.82 -7.38 5.40
CA ALA A 255 -10.89 -8.85 5.42
C ALA A 255 -12.26 -9.39 4.96
N SER A 256 -13.30 -8.57 4.99
CA SER A 256 -14.67 -8.90 4.59
C SER A 256 -15.04 -8.41 3.17
N GLY A 257 -14.07 -7.91 2.40
CA GLY A 257 -14.32 -7.39 1.04
C GLY A 257 -14.96 -6.00 1.02
N GLY A 258 -14.92 -5.26 2.13
CA GLY A 258 -15.38 -3.87 2.20
C GLY A 258 -14.47 -2.92 1.42
N THR A 259 -15.01 -1.73 1.10
CA THR A 259 -14.25 -0.67 0.43
C THR A 259 -13.28 -0.01 1.41
N ILE A 260 -12.00 -0.02 1.06
CA ILE A 260 -10.90 0.58 1.81
C ILE A 260 -9.98 1.37 0.89
N VAL A 261 -8.97 2.00 1.47
CA VAL A 261 -7.89 2.65 0.72
C VAL A 261 -6.59 1.88 0.94
N THR A 262 -5.84 1.59 -0.12
CA THR A 262 -4.49 1.04 0.02
C THR A 262 -3.56 2.09 0.64
N ALA A 263 -2.81 1.72 1.70
CA ALA A 263 -1.86 2.63 2.36
C ALA A 263 -0.70 1.86 3.02
N PRO A 264 0.28 1.34 2.25
CA PRO A 264 0.34 1.32 0.78
C PRO A 264 -0.39 0.13 0.13
N THR A 265 -0.84 -0.87 0.91
CA THR A 265 -1.54 -2.08 0.44
C THR A 265 -2.85 -2.31 1.21
N CYS A 266 -3.68 -3.25 0.75
CA CYS A 266 -4.86 -3.68 1.51
C CYS A 266 -4.47 -4.32 2.85
N GLY A 267 -3.41 -5.13 2.88
CA GLY A 267 -2.95 -5.81 4.10
C GLY A 267 -2.53 -4.87 5.23
N SER A 268 -2.24 -3.62 4.91
CA SER A 268 -1.83 -2.58 5.87
C SER A 268 -2.76 -1.36 5.89
N CYS A 269 -3.94 -1.47 5.29
CA CYS A 269 -4.89 -0.36 5.11
C CYS A 269 -5.46 0.23 6.41
N GLY A 270 -5.31 -0.46 7.54
CA GLY A 270 -5.82 0.00 8.84
C GLY A 270 -4.90 0.99 9.56
N VAL A 271 -3.61 1.05 9.21
CA VAL A 271 -2.61 1.81 9.98
C VAL A 271 -2.81 3.31 9.81
N LEU A 272 -2.70 3.82 8.60
CA LEU A 272 -2.76 5.26 8.32
C LEU A 272 -4.15 5.86 8.64
N PRO A 273 -5.28 5.24 8.23
CA PRO A 273 -6.60 5.75 8.59
C PRO A 273 -6.83 5.84 10.10
N ALA A 274 -6.40 4.81 10.86
CA ALA A 274 -6.57 4.81 12.32
C ALA A 274 -5.84 5.98 12.99
N VAL A 275 -4.60 6.25 12.58
CA VAL A 275 -3.80 7.37 13.11
C VAL A 275 -4.44 8.70 12.75
N LEU A 276 -4.75 8.92 11.47
CA LEU A 276 -5.33 10.19 11.00
C LEU A 276 -6.73 10.44 11.58
N TYR A 277 -7.57 9.40 11.64
CA TYR A 277 -8.91 9.51 12.23
C TYR A 277 -8.85 9.85 13.72
N HIS A 278 -7.94 9.18 14.45
CA HIS A 278 -7.72 9.49 15.87
C HIS A 278 -7.26 10.93 16.09
N LEU A 279 -6.27 11.39 15.31
CA LEU A 279 -5.72 12.74 15.42
C LEU A 279 -6.73 13.82 14.98
N SER A 280 -7.47 13.58 13.91
CA SER A 280 -8.53 14.47 13.44
C SER A 280 -9.60 14.70 14.51
N ARG A 281 -10.08 13.60 15.14
CA ARG A 281 -11.13 13.69 16.18
C ARG A 281 -10.60 14.24 17.51
N GLY A 282 -9.39 13.82 17.92
CA GLY A 282 -8.80 14.19 19.22
C GLY A 282 -8.26 15.63 19.26
N HIS A 283 -7.62 16.07 18.18
CA HIS A 283 -6.97 17.39 18.11
C HIS A 283 -7.72 18.40 17.23
N LYS A 284 -8.84 18.00 16.61
CA LYS A 284 -9.68 18.84 15.74
C LYS A 284 -8.88 19.49 14.59
N PHE A 285 -7.93 18.75 14.01
CA PHE A 285 -7.24 19.22 12.82
C PHE A 285 -8.25 19.40 11.67
N SER A 286 -8.08 20.47 10.91
CA SER A 286 -8.91 20.73 9.73
C SER A 286 -8.60 19.73 8.62
N ASP A 287 -9.58 19.46 7.75
CA ASP A 287 -9.42 18.52 6.64
C ASP A 287 -8.23 18.89 5.75
N ILE A 288 -8.00 20.17 5.48
CA ILE A 288 -6.83 20.60 4.70
C ILE A 288 -5.50 20.15 5.33
N ARG A 289 -5.37 20.15 6.65
CA ARG A 289 -4.18 19.65 7.34
C ARG A 289 -4.06 18.14 7.22
N ILE A 290 -5.17 17.43 7.23
CA ILE A 290 -5.18 15.98 6.99
C ILE A 290 -4.77 15.67 5.54
N LEU A 291 -5.23 16.44 4.55
CA LEU A 291 -4.79 16.26 3.16
C LEU A 291 -3.28 16.51 3.00
N HIS A 292 -2.73 17.54 3.65
CA HIS A 292 -1.27 17.77 3.69
C HIS A 292 -0.52 16.58 4.33
N ALA A 293 -1.07 16.01 5.41
CA ALA A 293 -0.49 14.84 6.06
C ALA A 293 -0.57 13.58 5.18
N LEU A 294 -1.66 13.40 4.42
CA LEU A 294 -1.78 12.32 3.42
C LEU A 294 -0.77 12.48 2.29
N ALA A 295 -0.57 13.70 1.79
CA ALA A 295 0.45 13.99 0.78
C ALA A 295 1.85 13.66 1.30
N THR A 296 2.19 14.09 2.54
CA THR A 296 3.45 13.75 3.20
C THR A 296 3.60 12.24 3.38
N ALA A 297 2.59 11.53 3.91
CA ALA A 297 2.63 10.07 4.04
C ALA A 297 2.85 9.38 2.68
N GLY A 298 2.16 9.87 1.65
CA GLY A 298 2.20 9.32 0.30
C GLY A 298 3.59 9.36 -0.32
N ILE A 299 4.33 10.47 -0.17
CA ILE A 299 5.68 10.58 -0.75
C ILE A 299 6.67 9.60 -0.07
N PHE A 300 6.56 9.35 1.25
CA PHE A 300 7.35 8.33 1.94
C PHE A 300 7.03 6.93 1.41
N GLY A 301 5.74 6.59 1.26
CA GLY A 301 5.32 5.32 0.66
C GLY A 301 5.80 5.14 -0.78
N ASN A 302 5.77 6.20 -1.57
CA ASN A 302 6.21 6.20 -2.97
C ASN A 302 7.74 5.97 -3.09
N VAL A 303 8.54 6.59 -2.23
CA VAL A 303 10.00 6.36 -2.17
C VAL A 303 10.30 4.89 -1.87
N VAL A 304 9.58 4.27 -0.94
CA VAL A 304 9.74 2.82 -0.67
C VAL A 304 9.30 1.98 -1.85
N LYS A 305 8.15 2.27 -2.43
CA LYS A 305 7.63 1.56 -3.61
C LYS A 305 8.60 1.59 -4.77
N ARG A 306 9.32 2.71 -4.95
CA ARG A 306 10.29 2.92 -6.01
C ARG A 306 11.62 2.22 -5.74
N ASN A 307 12.18 2.35 -4.53
CA ASN A 307 13.56 1.94 -4.22
C ASN A 307 13.65 0.53 -3.63
N ALA A 308 12.55 -0.01 -3.13
CA ALA A 308 12.45 -1.36 -2.61
C ALA A 308 11.22 -2.08 -3.17
N SER A 309 10.24 -2.39 -2.34
CA SER A 309 8.95 -2.97 -2.72
C SER A 309 7.93 -2.75 -1.60
N ILE A 310 6.65 -2.70 -1.98
CA ILE A 310 5.51 -2.68 -1.05
C ILE A 310 4.73 -4.00 -1.09
N SER A 311 5.26 -5.05 -1.71
CA SER A 311 4.60 -6.35 -1.86
C SER A 311 5.05 -7.33 -0.77
N GLY A 312 4.09 -7.92 -0.05
CA GLY A 312 4.36 -8.98 0.92
C GLY A 312 5.00 -10.23 0.30
N ALA A 313 4.65 -10.54 -0.95
CA ALA A 313 5.23 -11.64 -1.71
C ALA A 313 6.69 -11.39 -2.12
N ASP A 314 7.13 -10.14 -2.17
CA ASP A 314 8.48 -9.77 -2.56
C ASP A 314 9.39 -9.56 -1.33
N VAL A 315 8.96 -8.74 -0.37
CA VAL A 315 9.81 -8.35 0.77
C VAL A 315 9.22 -8.71 2.14
N GLY A 316 8.12 -9.45 2.21
CA GLY A 316 7.44 -9.73 3.48
C GLY A 316 6.60 -8.56 3.99
N CYS A 317 6.02 -8.71 5.18
CA CYS A 317 5.15 -7.68 5.77
C CYS A 317 5.88 -6.38 6.16
N GLN A 318 7.21 -6.36 6.21
CA GLN A 318 7.97 -5.10 6.36
C GLN A 318 7.65 -4.10 5.24
N GLY A 319 7.40 -4.58 4.01
CA GLY A 319 7.00 -3.76 2.86
C GLY A 319 5.55 -3.28 2.91
N GLU A 320 4.70 -3.93 3.67
CA GLU A 320 3.29 -3.54 3.84
C GLU A 320 3.08 -2.77 5.15
N VAL A 321 3.09 -3.47 6.27
CA VAL A 321 2.82 -2.91 7.60
C VAL A 321 3.92 -1.97 8.07
N GLY A 322 5.20 -2.30 7.78
CA GLY A 322 6.33 -1.42 8.11
C GLY A 322 6.27 -0.10 7.36
N VAL A 323 5.97 -0.15 6.06
CA VAL A 323 5.81 1.06 5.24
C VAL A 323 4.58 1.86 5.68
N ALA A 324 3.46 1.21 5.99
CA ALA A 324 2.28 1.88 6.52
C ALA A 324 2.56 2.59 7.85
N CYS A 325 3.36 1.98 8.73
CA CYS A 325 3.81 2.60 9.97
C CYS A 325 4.67 3.85 9.70
N ALA A 326 5.62 3.77 8.76
CA ALA A 326 6.43 4.92 8.36
C ALA A 326 5.58 6.06 7.80
N MET A 327 4.66 5.75 6.89
CA MET A 327 3.70 6.71 6.32
C MET A 327 2.88 7.40 7.42
N ALA A 328 2.34 6.63 8.36
CA ALA A 328 1.54 7.16 9.45
C ALA A 328 2.37 7.98 10.47
N SER A 329 3.62 7.58 10.70
CA SER A 329 4.57 8.32 11.54
C SER A 329 4.89 9.70 10.95
N ALA A 330 5.21 9.74 9.64
CA ALA A 330 5.43 10.99 8.91
C ALA A 330 4.20 11.91 8.94
N ALA A 331 3.01 11.36 8.67
CA ALA A 331 1.76 12.08 8.71
C ALA A 331 1.48 12.68 10.09
N ALA A 332 1.66 11.91 11.16
CA ALA A 332 1.46 12.37 12.53
C ALA A 332 2.45 13.48 12.87
N CYS A 333 3.73 13.32 12.55
CA CYS A 333 4.76 14.33 12.80
C CYS A 333 4.49 15.62 12.03
N GLN A 334 4.06 15.54 10.77
CA GLN A 334 3.62 16.67 9.96
C GLN A 334 2.45 17.42 10.61
N LEU A 335 1.44 16.73 11.14
CA LEU A 335 0.26 17.33 11.79
C LEU A 335 0.64 18.12 13.03
N PHE A 336 1.62 17.65 13.80
CA PHE A 336 2.14 18.34 14.98
C PHE A 336 3.19 19.43 14.67
N GLY A 337 3.45 19.71 13.38
CA GLY A 337 4.35 20.78 12.95
C GLY A 337 5.83 20.42 13.04
N GLY A 338 6.17 19.13 12.96
CA GLY A 338 7.56 18.68 12.91
C GLY A 338 8.31 19.26 11.71
N SER A 339 9.60 19.57 11.92
CA SER A 339 10.50 19.94 10.82
C SER A 339 10.68 18.81 9.81
N PRO A 340 11.12 19.09 8.58
CA PRO A 340 11.41 18.04 7.60
C PRO A 340 12.30 16.92 8.16
N SER A 341 13.34 17.25 8.94
CA SER A 341 14.22 16.26 9.58
C SER A 341 13.48 15.41 10.64
N GLN A 342 12.59 16.02 11.43
CA GLN A 342 11.79 15.27 12.42
C GLN A 342 10.76 14.36 11.74
N VAL A 343 10.14 14.79 10.64
CA VAL A 343 9.21 13.99 9.85
C VAL A 343 9.92 12.79 9.24
N GLU A 344 11.10 12.99 8.67
CA GLU A 344 11.92 11.89 8.11
C GLU A 344 12.35 10.92 9.22
N TYR A 345 12.80 11.43 10.37
CA TYR A 345 13.19 10.59 11.51
C TYR A 345 12.01 9.76 12.05
N ALA A 346 10.81 10.35 12.16
CA ALA A 346 9.62 9.60 12.57
C ALA A 346 9.31 8.44 11.60
N ALA A 347 9.40 8.70 10.30
CA ALA A 347 9.19 7.68 9.27
C ALA A 347 10.28 6.60 9.30
N GLU A 348 11.52 6.99 9.48
CA GLU A 348 12.67 6.10 9.61
C GLU A 348 12.43 5.08 10.74
N MET A 349 12.12 5.56 11.95
CA MET A 349 11.82 4.71 13.10
C MET A 349 10.60 3.81 12.86
N GLY A 350 9.57 4.33 12.18
CA GLY A 350 8.40 3.56 11.81
C GLY A 350 8.75 2.36 10.94
N LEU A 351 9.69 2.47 10.01
CA LEU A 351 10.12 1.39 9.13
C LEU A 351 11.18 0.50 9.78
N GLU A 352 12.19 1.08 10.42
CA GLU A 352 13.31 0.36 11.05
C GLU A 352 12.82 -0.74 11.99
N HIS A 353 11.84 -0.41 12.85
CA HIS A 353 11.31 -1.35 13.85
C HIS A 353 10.39 -2.45 13.27
N HIS A 354 10.23 -2.49 11.96
CA HIS A 354 9.50 -3.54 11.23
C HIS A 354 10.41 -4.37 10.31
N LEU A 355 11.73 -4.11 10.29
CA LEU A 355 12.67 -4.89 9.49
C LEU A 355 12.64 -6.37 9.87
N GLY A 356 12.71 -7.25 8.87
CA GLY A 356 12.68 -8.71 9.04
C GLY A 356 11.27 -9.31 9.26
N MET A 357 10.20 -8.52 9.16
CA MET A 357 8.84 -9.03 9.37
C MET A 357 8.39 -9.92 8.22
N THR A 358 8.11 -11.20 8.54
CA THR A 358 7.62 -12.21 7.59
C THR A 358 6.19 -11.94 7.12
N CYS A 359 5.78 -12.52 6.00
CA CYS A 359 4.40 -12.58 5.52
C CYS A 359 3.95 -14.03 5.41
N ASP A 360 3.24 -14.51 6.41
CA ASP A 360 2.81 -15.90 6.57
C ASP A 360 1.36 -16.00 7.06
N PRO A 361 0.39 -15.51 6.25
CA PRO A 361 -1.01 -15.43 6.65
C PRO A 361 -1.63 -16.81 6.86
N VAL A 362 -2.31 -16.97 8.00
CA VAL A 362 -2.97 -18.23 8.36
C VAL A 362 -4.12 -18.51 7.41
N CYS A 363 -4.17 -19.70 6.85
CA CYS A 363 -5.13 -20.13 5.82
C CYS A 363 -5.13 -19.23 4.55
N GLY A 364 -4.07 -18.49 4.29
CA GLY A 364 -4.00 -17.56 3.17
C GLY A 364 -4.92 -16.34 3.30
N LEU A 365 -5.42 -16.06 4.52
CA LEU A 365 -6.37 -14.98 4.77
C LEU A 365 -5.67 -13.74 5.32
N VAL A 366 -6.06 -12.56 4.86
CA VAL A 366 -5.58 -11.27 5.40
C VAL A 366 -6.26 -11.01 6.76
N GLN A 367 -6.10 -11.95 7.69
CA GLN A 367 -6.70 -11.94 9.03
C GLN A 367 -5.66 -12.12 10.13
N ILE A 368 -5.06 -13.31 10.25
CA ILE A 368 -3.98 -13.59 11.21
C ILE A 368 -2.66 -13.70 10.44
N PRO A 369 -1.64 -12.91 10.78
CA PRO A 369 -1.57 -11.89 11.84
C PRO A 369 -1.91 -10.47 11.38
N CYS A 370 -2.39 -10.27 10.16
CA CYS A 370 -2.50 -8.98 9.48
C CYS A 370 -3.32 -7.95 10.27
N ILE A 371 -4.52 -8.33 10.72
CA ILE A 371 -5.43 -7.41 11.45
C ILE A 371 -4.76 -6.86 12.71
N GLU A 372 -4.14 -7.71 13.53
CA GLU A 372 -3.49 -7.28 14.76
C GLU A 372 -2.21 -6.49 14.49
N ARG A 373 -1.45 -6.83 13.43
CA ARG A 373 -0.27 -6.05 13.01
C ARG A 373 -0.61 -4.61 12.68
N ASN A 374 -1.76 -4.36 12.03
CA ASN A 374 -2.22 -3.00 11.75
C ASN A 374 -2.45 -2.20 13.04
N ALA A 375 -3.11 -2.80 14.03
CA ALA A 375 -3.36 -2.15 15.32
C ALA A 375 -2.06 -1.76 16.03
N PHE A 376 -1.09 -2.69 16.11
CA PHE A 376 0.21 -2.42 16.73
C PHE A 376 1.04 -1.40 15.94
N ALA A 377 1.03 -1.46 14.62
CA ALA A 377 1.75 -0.49 13.78
C ALA A 377 1.17 0.92 13.91
N ALA A 378 -0.15 1.06 14.01
CA ALA A 378 -0.80 2.36 14.20
C ALA A 378 -0.39 3.04 15.52
N THR A 379 -0.31 2.29 16.62
CA THR A 379 0.18 2.85 17.89
C THR A 379 1.67 3.12 17.85
N ARG A 380 2.47 2.27 17.22
CA ARG A 380 3.89 2.52 17.01
C ARG A 380 4.16 3.77 16.19
N ALA A 381 3.30 4.09 15.22
CA ALA A 381 3.43 5.32 14.46
C ALA A 381 3.28 6.58 15.34
N LEU A 382 2.39 6.55 16.32
CA LEU A 382 2.25 7.62 17.30
C LEU A 382 3.45 7.69 18.27
N ASP A 383 3.98 6.54 18.69
CA ASP A 383 5.19 6.47 19.52
C ASP A 383 6.41 7.02 18.75
N ALA A 384 6.58 6.67 17.47
CA ALA A 384 7.64 7.19 16.61
C ALA A 384 7.54 8.71 16.40
N ASN A 385 6.32 9.22 16.14
CA ASN A 385 6.08 10.65 16.09
C ASN A 385 6.50 11.36 17.40
N LEU A 386 6.04 10.85 18.54
CA LEU A 386 6.38 11.45 19.85
C LEU A 386 7.88 11.48 20.06
N TYR A 387 8.57 10.37 19.79
CA TYR A 387 10.02 10.27 19.95
C TYR A 387 10.76 11.28 19.05
N ALA A 388 10.41 11.35 17.78
CA ALA A 388 11.02 12.29 16.83
C ALA A 388 10.74 13.76 17.21
N ALA A 389 9.52 14.07 17.66
CA ALA A 389 9.13 15.41 18.08
C ALA A 389 9.89 15.91 19.32
N LEU A 390 10.33 15.01 20.20
CA LEU A 390 11.15 15.35 21.36
C LEU A 390 12.65 15.54 21.04
N SER A 391 13.08 15.20 19.82
CA SER A 391 14.44 15.34 19.33
C SER A 391 14.60 16.63 18.50
N ASP A 392 15.84 16.93 18.12
CA ASP A 392 16.15 17.98 17.13
C ASP A 392 16.03 17.47 15.68
N GLY A 393 15.61 16.22 15.47
CA GLY A 393 15.53 15.57 14.18
C GLY A 393 16.85 14.97 13.68
N SER A 394 17.96 15.13 14.40
CA SER A 394 19.24 14.54 14.02
C SER A 394 19.29 13.05 14.39
N HIS A 395 19.74 12.20 13.46
CA HIS A 395 19.90 10.77 13.66
C HIS A 395 20.98 10.19 12.73
N ARG A 396 21.38 8.93 12.98
CA ARG A 396 22.55 8.33 12.32
C ARG A 396 22.22 7.50 11.09
N VAL A 397 21.04 6.92 11.04
CA VAL A 397 20.57 6.07 9.94
C VAL A 397 19.42 6.78 9.25
N SER A 398 19.57 7.14 7.98
CA SER A 398 18.50 7.82 7.23
C SER A 398 17.43 6.83 6.76
N PHE A 399 16.23 7.34 6.49
CA PHE A 399 15.13 6.57 5.92
C PHE A 399 15.54 5.81 4.65
N ASP A 400 16.29 6.45 3.75
CA ASP A 400 16.77 5.81 2.52
C ASP A 400 17.69 4.59 2.80
N ARG A 401 18.48 4.64 3.88
CA ARG A 401 19.29 3.49 4.31
C ARG A 401 18.43 2.37 4.84
N VAL A 402 17.41 2.67 5.63
CA VAL A 402 16.44 1.67 6.11
C VAL A 402 15.69 1.03 4.95
N VAL A 403 15.26 1.81 3.95
CA VAL A 403 14.62 1.30 2.72
C VAL A 403 15.55 0.33 1.98
N LYS A 404 16.83 0.67 1.86
CA LYS A 404 17.83 -0.21 1.24
C LYS A 404 18.03 -1.50 2.04
N VAL A 405 18.10 -1.42 3.38
CA VAL A 405 18.19 -2.60 4.26
C VAL A 405 16.92 -3.44 4.16
N MET A 406 15.73 -2.82 4.12
CA MET A 406 14.47 -3.54 3.93
C MET A 406 14.46 -4.33 2.61
N LYS A 407 14.96 -3.75 1.52
CA LYS A 407 15.09 -4.46 0.24
C LYS A 407 16.01 -5.68 0.37
N GLN A 408 17.16 -5.52 1.03
CA GLN A 408 18.10 -6.61 1.23
C GLN A 408 17.54 -7.71 2.13
N THR A 409 16.98 -7.35 3.29
CA THR A 409 16.37 -8.34 4.20
C THR A 409 15.19 -9.04 3.54
N GLY A 410 14.41 -8.32 2.71
CA GLY A 410 13.36 -8.92 1.89
C GLY A 410 13.89 -9.95 0.92
N HIS A 411 14.99 -9.67 0.23
CA HIS A 411 15.65 -10.64 -0.63
C HIS A 411 16.16 -11.86 0.16
N ASP A 412 16.74 -11.64 1.34
CA ASP A 412 17.35 -12.68 2.18
C ASP A 412 16.32 -13.54 2.93
N LEU A 413 15.09 -13.06 3.09
CA LEU A 413 14.00 -13.87 3.64
C LEU A 413 13.73 -15.08 2.74
N PRO A 414 13.68 -16.31 3.28
CA PRO A 414 13.25 -17.49 2.54
C PRO A 414 11.86 -17.28 1.91
N SER A 415 11.66 -17.82 0.70
CA SER A 415 10.37 -17.77 -0.01
C SER A 415 9.20 -18.27 0.83
N LEU A 416 9.46 -19.22 1.72
CA LEU A 416 8.52 -19.78 2.69
C LEU A 416 7.81 -18.72 3.56
N TYR A 417 8.43 -17.56 3.77
CA TYR A 417 7.93 -16.45 4.59
C TYR A 417 7.43 -15.26 3.76
N LYS A 418 7.18 -15.47 2.47
CA LYS A 418 6.75 -14.44 1.51
C LYS A 418 5.38 -14.78 0.90
N GLU A 419 4.32 -14.65 1.70
CA GLU A 419 2.91 -14.80 1.29
C GLU A 419 2.56 -16.17 0.67
N THR A 420 3.22 -17.25 1.14
CA THR A 420 2.96 -18.61 0.69
C THR A 420 1.96 -19.37 1.55
N SER A 421 1.78 -18.94 2.81
CA SER A 421 0.99 -19.66 3.82
C SER A 421 1.50 -21.10 4.15
N GLU A 422 2.74 -21.41 3.78
CA GLU A 422 3.39 -22.69 4.02
C GLU A 422 4.38 -22.67 5.19
N GLY A 423 4.72 -21.48 5.68
CA GLY A 423 5.70 -21.24 6.75
C GLY A 423 5.11 -20.62 8.01
N GLY A 424 5.97 -20.33 8.97
CA GLY A 424 5.70 -19.50 10.13
C GLY A 424 4.41 -19.84 10.88
N LEU A 425 3.59 -18.84 11.12
CA LEU A 425 2.31 -18.95 11.83
C LEU A 425 1.31 -19.84 11.11
N ALA A 426 1.25 -19.77 9.76
CA ALA A 426 0.34 -20.58 8.96
C ALA A 426 0.62 -22.07 9.17
N ARG A 427 1.88 -22.48 9.09
CA ARG A 427 2.29 -23.88 9.34
C ARG A 427 2.03 -24.32 10.78
N ALA A 428 2.35 -23.47 11.75
CA ALA A 428 2.11 -23.77 13.17
C ALA A 428 0.62 -23.98 13.46
N TYR A 429 -0.25 -23.17 12.88
CA TYR A 429 -1.69 -23.31 13.01
C TYR A 429 -2.21 -24.60 12.36
N GLN A 430 -1.74 -24.94 11.15
CA GLN A 430 -2.11 -26.17 10.48
C GLN A 430 -1.73 -27.42 11.30
N GLN A 431 -0.53 -27.46 11.85
CA GLN A 431 -0.10 -28.54 12.74
C GLN A 431 -0.98 -28.67 14.01
N HIS A 432 -1.50 -27.56 14.52
CA HIS A 432 -2.45 -27.58 15.64
C HIS A 432 -3.80 -28.21 15.24
N LEU A 433 -4.33 -27.86 14.07
CA LEU A 433 -5.57 -28.45 13.54
C LEU A 433 -5.44 -29.95 13.29
N ASP A 434 -4.32 -30.39 12.72
CA ASP A 434 -4.06 -31.79 12.43
C ASP A 434 -4.00 -32.64 13.70
N LYS A 435 -3.39 -32.12 14.76
CA LYS A 435 -3.39 -32.77 16.09
C LYS A 435 -4.80 -32.88 16.70
N LYS A 436 -5.65 -31.86 16.54
CA LYS A 436 -7.04 -31.90 17.03
C LYS A 436 -7.92 -32.89 16.30
N LYS A 437 -7.65 -33.17 15.03
CA LYS A 437 -8.39 -34.18 14.23
C LYS A 437 -7.99 -35.62 14.59
N GLN A 438 -6.83 -35.82 15.24
CA GLN A 438 -6.33 -37.12 15.66
C GLN A 438 -6.74 -37.49 17.10
N GLN A 439 -7.31 -36.55 17.83
CA GLN A 439 -7.92 -36.73 19.16
C GLN A 439 -9.44 -36.90 19.05
#